data_e6560d95aa97fd398f87293ef8d568fb
#
_entry.id   e6560d95aa97fd398f87293ef8d568fb
#
_cell.length_a   1.000
_cell.length_b   1.000
_cell.length_c   1.000
_cell.angle_alpha   90.00
_cell.angle_beta   90.00
_cell.angle_gamma   90.00
#
_symmetry.space_group_name_H-M   'P 1'
#
loop_
_entity.id
_entity.type
_entity.pdbx_description
1 polymer ?
#
loop_
_entity_poly.entity_id
_entity_poly.type
_entity_poly.pdbx_seq_one_letter_code
_entity_poly.pdbx_strand_id
1 'polypeptide(L)'
;RKVATYTRFFTFSNSESPIEVEANDRRHYCTHYIRHRANREETAEFIARLADWLAVGGLEAVHAWLMAYPLESFNPYRPPFSLALERMKQASITEEQNEAEIFTGENPAFAFQAFHDACPSFPRPQDASQWLRDNGYVSARVNTRAGLKSVWYRAPQDGSGKIPESALSWFVDKYYPTPTK
;
A
#
# COMPACT_ATOMS: atom_id res chain seq x y z
N ARG A 1 22.22 13.43 -24.63
CA ARG A 1 23.09 12.51 -23.83
C ARG A 1 22.33 12.13 -22.58
N LYS A 2 21.95 10.84 -22.40
CA LYS A 2 21.35 10.36 -21.15
C LYS A 2 22.48 10.20 -20.14
N VAL A 3 22.39 10.90 -19.03
CA VAL A 3 23.30 10.76 -17.90
C VAL A 3 22.62 9.86 -16.88
N ALA A 4 23.28 8.76 -16.48
CA ALA A 4 22.80 7.93 -15.41
C ALA A 4 22.98 8.69 -14.08
N THR A 5 21.89 8.92 -13.38
CA THR A 5 21.90 9.62 -12.09
C THR A 5 21.66 8.60 -10.98
N TYR A 6 22.64 8.47 -10.07
CA TYR A 6 22.57 7.59 -8.91
C TYR A 6 22.28 8.41 -7.65
N THR A 7 21.08 8.96 -7.58
CA THR A 7 20.66 9.76 -6.41
C THR A 7 19.99 8.86 -5.36
N ARG A 8 20.34 9.06 -4.11
CA ARG A 8 19.71 8.45 -2.95
C ARG A 8 19.21 9.56 -2.04
N PHE A 9 18.00 9.39 -1.51
CA PHE A 9 17.40 10.33 -0.58
C PHE A 9 17.34 9.69 0.80
N PHE A 10 17.80 10.42 1.81
CA PHE A 10 17.64 10.04 3.21
C PHE A 10 16.75 11.08 3.86
N THR A 11 15.63 10.64 4.40
CA THR A 11 14.68 11.51 5.11
C THR A 11 14.74 11.20 6.60
N PHE A 12 14.91 12.23 7.40
CA PHE A 12 14.90 12.14 8.86
C PHE A 12 13.70 12.91 9.38
N SER A 13 12.92 12.29 10.27
CA SER A 13 11.72 12.90 10.84
C SER A 13 11.47 12.39 12.25
N ASN A 14 10.86 13.25 13.07
CA ASN A 14 10.31 12.87 14.37
C ASN A 14 8.86 12.37 14.28
N SER A 15 8.25 12.42 13.09
CA SER A 15 6.93 11.88 12.83
C SER A 15 6.99 10.38 12.51
N GLU A 16 6.01 9.63 12.96
CA GLU A 16 5.84 8.21 12.60
C GLU A 16 5.42 8.02 11.13
N SER A 17 4.78 9.03 10.53
CA SER A 17 4.39 9.05 9.12
C SER A 17 4.84 10.36 8.46
N PRO A 18 6.14 10.50 8.14
CA PRO A 18 6.69 11.73 7.57
C PRO A 18 6.31 11.97 6.11
N ILE A 19 5.91 10.93 5.41
CA ILE A 19 5.50 10.95 4.01
C ILE A 19 4.31 10.02 3.83
N GLU A 20 3.46 10.35 2.89
CA GLU A 20 2.39 9.45 2.45
C GLU A 20 2.99 8.33 1.59
N VAL A 21 2.60 7.08 1.87
CA VAL A 21 3.15 5.89 1.23
C VAL A 21 2.02 5.02 0.71
N GLU A 22 2.03 4.72 -0.58
CA GLU A 22 1.06 3.83 -1.21
C GLU A 22 1.18 2.39 -0.69
N ALA A 23 0.08 1.64 -0.67
CA ALA A 23 0.04 0.25 -0.22
C ALA A 23 1.05 -0.65 -0.95
N ASN A 24 1.25 -0.42 -2.26
CA ASN A 24 2.17 -1.18 -3.12
C ASN A 24 3.55 -0.52 -3.26
N ASP A 25 3.89 0.43 -2.39
CA ASP A 25 5.18 1.11 -2.47
C ASP A 25 6.33 0.14 -2.23
N ARG A 26 7.30 0.19 -3.14
CA ARG A 26 8.55 -0.59 -3.14
C ARG A 26 9.80 0.27 -3.32
N ARG A 27 9.64 1.60 -3.25
CA ARG A 27 10.72 2.56 -3.46
C ARG A 27 11.31 3.06 -2.16
N HIS A 28 10.50 3.04 -1.08
CA HIS A 28 10.91 3.50 0.24
C HIS A 28 11.33 2.32 1.10
N TYR A 29 12.40 2.52 1.84
CA TYR A 29 12.82 1.64 2.91
C TYR A 29 12.87 2.44 4.21
N CYS A 30 12.02 2.08 5.15
CA CYS A 30 11.98 2.69 6.46
C CYS A 30 12.74 1.80 7.44
N THR A 31 13.78 2.34 8.06
CA THR A 31 14.49 1.65 9.13
C THR A 31 13.61 1.57 10.38
N HIS A 32 14.06 0.80 11.37
CA HIS A 32 13.45 0.86 12.70
C HIS A 32 13.59 2.27 13.28
N TYR A 33 12.61 2.65 14.13
CA TYR A 33 12.71 3.91 14.85
C TYR A 33 13.99 3.98 15.67
N ILE A 34 14.74 5.07 15.49
CA ILE A 34 15.89 5.37 16.32
C ILE A 34 15.35 5.93 17.64
N ARG A 35 15.59 5.23 18.72
CA ARG A 35 15.22 5.65 20.07
C ARG A 35 16.47 6.00 20.87
N HIS A 36 16.29 6.82 21.89
CA HIS A 36 17.32 6.96 22.92
C HIS A 36 17.67 5.59 23.47
N ARG A 37 18.92 5.41 23.90
CA ARG A 37 19.36 4.24 24.66
C ARG A 37 18.55 4.20 25.97
N ALA A 38 19.14 3.87 27.10
CA ALA A 38 18.40 3.86 28.34
C ALA A 38 17.89 5.28 28.71
N ASN A 39 18.69 6.30 28.41
CA ASN A 39 18.36 7.70 28.67
C ASN A 39 19.04 8.63 27.63
N ARG A 40 18.84 9.93 27.81
CA ARG A 40 19.35 10.97 26.94
C ARG A 40 20.86 11.14 27.05
N GLU A 41 21.39 11.00 28.25
CA GLU A 41 22.80 11.14 28.58
C GLU A 41 23.61 10.02 27.91
N GLU A 42 23.21 8.78 28.04
CA GLU A 42 23.84 7.64 27.36
C GLU A 42 23.80 7.76 25.83
N THR A 43 22.72 8.34 25.29
CA THR A 43 22.63 8.60 23.87
C THR A 43 23.63 9.66 23.44
N ALA A 44 23.78 10.76 24.21
CA ALA A 44 24.76 11.81 23.93
C ALA A 44 26.19 11.29 23.97
N GLU A 45 26.54 10.50 24.99
CA GLU A 45 27.87 9.86 25.12
C GLU A 45 28.17 8.90 23.95
N PHE A 46 27.15 8.14 23.51
CA PHE A 46 27.29 7.28 22.33
C PHE A 46 27.56 8.09 21.07
N ILE A 47 26.83 9.18 20.85
CA ILE A 47 27.00 10.05 19.68
C ILE A 47 28.40 10.69 19.70
N ALA A 48 28.85 11.16 20.86
CA ALA A 48 30.18 11.74 20.99
C ALA A 48 31.26 10.71 20.61
N ARG A 49 31.22 9.50 21.19
CA ARG A 49 32.17 8.42 20.87
C ARG A 49 32.10 8.02 19.37
N LEU A 50 30.92 8.01 18.76
CA LEU A 50 30.76 7.74 17.34
C LEU A 50 31.43 8.83 16.48
N ALA A 51 31.25 10.10 16.87
CA ALA A 51 31.90 11.22 16.18
C ALA A 51 33.43 11.14 16.26
N ASP A 52 33.96 10.88 17.46
CA ASP A 52 35.41 10.70 17.67
C ASP A 52 35.93 9.53 16.82
N TRP A 53 35.24 8.39 16.83
CA TRP A 53 35.65 7.23 16.04
C TRP A 53 35.65 7.54 14.54
N LEU A 54 34.62 8.25 14.03
CA LEU A 54 34.57 8.66 12.61
C LEU A 54 35.74 9.56 12.25
N ALA A 55 36.17 10.45 13.16
CA ALA A 55 37.30 11.37 12.96
C ALA A 55 38.66 10.68 12.91
N VAL A 56 38.80 9.50 13.51
CA VAL A 56 40.09 8.76 13.61
C VAL A 56 40.14 7.47 12.77
N GLY A 57 39.50 7.48 11.59
CA GLY A 57 39.56 6.36 10.64
C GLY A 57 38.31 5.50 10.59
N GLY A 58 37.24 5.86 11.31
CA GLY A 58 35.96 5.16 11.25
C GLY A 58 35.31 5.24 9.89
N LEU A 59 35.48 6.36 9.19
CA LEU A 59 34.93 6.54 7.85
C LEU A 59 35.55 5.55 6.85
N GLU A 60 36.87 5.41 6.88
CA GLU A 60 37.63 4.46 6.07
C GLU A 60 37.25 3.02 6.37
N ALA A 61 37.05 2.69 7.67
CA ALA A 61 36.59 1.38 8.08
C ALA A 61 35.18 1.06 7.55
N VAL A 62 34.24 2.00 7.63
CA VAL A 62 32.89 1.86 7.05
C VAL A 62 32.97 1.67 5.54
N HIS A 63 33.77 2.48 4.84
CA HIS A 63 33.95 2.36 3.40
C HIS A 63 34.53 0.99 3.01
N ALA A 64 35.58 0.54 3.68
CA ALA A 64 36.18 -0.77 3.44
C ALA A 64 35.18 -1.91 3.66
N TRP A 65 34.37 -1.83 4.74
CA TRP A 65 33.32 -2.81 5.02
C TRP A 65 32.24 -2.83 3.93
N LEU A 66 31.79 -1.66 3.47
CA LEU A 66 30.79 -1.54 2.39
C LEU A 66 31.32 -2.12 1.07
N MET A 67 32.60 -1.87 0.76
CA MET A 67 33.23 -2.41 -0.47
C MET A 67 33.38 -3.94 -0.43
N ALA A 68 33.53 -4.51 0.76
CA ALA A 68 33.64 -5.95 0.95
C ALA A 68 32.29 -6.65 1.19
N TYR A 69 31.20 -5.88 1.29
CA TYR A 69 29.87 -6.44 1.62
C TYR A 69 29.37 -7.35 0.50
N PRO A 70 28.98 -8.60 0.80
CA PRO A 70 28.51 -9.54 -0.19
C PRO A 70 27.13 -9.13 -0.73
N LEU A 71 26.99 -9.03 -2.05
CA LEU A 71 25.76 -8.64 -2.74
C LEU A 71 25.06 -9.80 -3.48
N GLU A 72 25.57 -11.02 -3.34
CA GLU A 72 25.07 -12.19 -4.10
C GLU A 72 23.60 -12.50 -3.81
N SER A 73 23.12 -12.21 -2.61
CA SER A 73 21.72 -12.38 -2.20
C SER A 73 20.87 -11.13 -2.38
N PHE A 74 21.47 -10.03 -2.82
CA PHE A 74 20.74 -8.77 -2.98
C PHE A 74 19.84 -8.79 -4.22
N ASN A 75 18.54 -8.60 -4.02
CA ASN A 75 17.58 -8.44 -5.11
C ASN A 75 17.05 -7.00 -5.13
N PRO A 76 17.44 -6.18 -6.13
CA PRO A 76 17.00 -4.78 -6.21
C PRO A 76 15.50 -4.61 -6.46
N TYR A 77 14.81 -5.67 -6.92
CA TYR A 77 13.38 -5.66 -7.20
C TYR A 77 12.52 -6.12 -6.01
N ARG A 78 13.15 -6.58 -4.94
CA ARG A 78 12.47 -7.06 -3.75
C ARG A 78 12.98 -6.30 -2.52
N PRO A 79 12.35 -5.18 -2.15
CA PRO A 79 12.75 -4.44 -0.96
C PRO A 79 12.60 -5.33 0.28
N PRO A 80 13.49 -5.19 1.27
CA PRO A 80 13.37 -5.92 2.51
C PRO A 80 12.11 -5.49 3.27
N PHE A 81 11.52 -6.44 4.00
CA PHE A 81 10.39 -6.14 4.87
C PHE A 81 10.80 -5.17 5.97
N SER A 82 9.94 -4.19 6.24
CA SER A 82 10.11 -3.23 7.33
C SER A 82 8.79 -2.98 8.04
N LEU A 83 8.72 -3.28 9.32
CA LEU A 83 7.55 -3.00 10.15
C LEU A 83 7.23 -1.49 10.20
N ALA A 84 8.27 -0.65 10.15
CA ALA A 84 8.09 0.80 10.11
C ALA A 84 7.38 1.25 8.82
N LEU A 85 7.75 0.67 7.66
CA LEU A 85 7.10 0.94 6.39
C LEU A 85 5.63 0.49 6.40
N GLU A 86 5.33 -0.68 6.96
CA GLU A 86 3.95 -1.17 7.08
C GLU A 86 3.09 -0.25 7.95
N ARG A 87 3.64 0.25 9.06
CA ARG A 87 2.94 1.24 9.90
C ARG A 87 2.70 2.56 9.16
N MET A 88 3.67 3.02 8.38
CA MET A 88 3.49 4.22 7.54
C MET A 88 2.40 4.01 6.49
N LYS A 89 2.36 2.86 5.83
CA LYS A 89 1.29 2.52 4.88
C LYS A 89 -0.08 2.56 5.56
N GLN A 90 -0.20 1.93 6.73
CA GLN A 90 -1.45 1.97 7.50
C GLN A 90 -1.85 3.39 7.92
N ALA A 91 -0.89 4.21 8.34
CA ALA A 91 -1.15 5.61 8.69
C ALA A 91 -1.46 6.49 7.47
N SER A 92 -1.14 6.04 6.27
CA SER A 92 -1.42 6.74 5.00
C SER A 92 -2.75 6.33 4.36
N ILE A 93 -3.47 5.36 4.94
CA ILE A 93 -4.81 4.98 4.46
C ILE A 93 -5.76 6.15 4.73
N THR A 94 -6.34 6.69 3.68
CA THR A 94 -7.34 7.75 3.78
C THR A 94 -8.70 7.19 4.19
N GLU A 95 -9.61 8.07 4.62
CA GLU A 95 -10.96 7.68 5.02
C GLU A 95 -11.71 7.03 3.85
N GLU A 96 -11.54 7.58 2.64
CA GLU A 96 -12.10 7.02 1.40
C GLU A 96 -11.60 5.59 1.13
N GLN A 97 -10.30 5.37 1.30
CA GLN A 97 -9.71 4.04 1.10
C GLN A 97 -10.22 3.04 2.12
N ASN A 98 -10.31 3.45 3.39
CA ASN A 98 -10.79 2.59 4.46
C ASN A 98 -12.26 2.18 4.25
N GLU A 99 -13.14 3.14 3.91
CA GLU A 99 -14.54 2.86 3.56
C GLU A 99 -14.65 1.89 2.39
N ALA A 100 -13.87 2.14 1.33
CA ALA A 100 -13.87 1.30 0.13
C ALA A 100 -13.38 -0.13 0.41
N GLU A 101 -12.34 -0.31 1.21
CA GLU A 101 -11.82 -1.63 1.58
C GLU A 101 -12.82 -2.42 2.42
N ILE A 102 -13.48 -1.78 3.39
CA ILE A 102 -14.53 -2.39 4.20
C ILE A 102 -15.68 -2.83 3.30
N PHE A 103 -16.21 -1.92 2.47
CA PHE A 103 -17.34 -2.24 1.60
C PHE A 103 -17.02 -3.38 0.63
N THR A 104 -15.87 -3.32 -0.04
CA THR A 104 -15.48 -4.33 -1.03
C THR A 104 -15.09 -5.67 -0.40
N GLY A 105 -14.64 -5.68 0.83
CA GLY A 105 -14.39 -6.90 1.61
C GLY A 105 -15.66 -7.70 1.90
N GLU A 106 -16.77 -7.00 2.11
CA GLU A 106 -18.07 -7.60 2.39
C GLU A 106 -18.91 -7.89 1.12
N ASN A 107 -18.57 -7.26 0.00
CA ASN A 107 -19.36 -7.29 -1.23
C ASN A 107 -18.52 -7.77 -2.42
N PRO A 108 -18.52 -9.07 -2.75
CA PRO A 108 -17.72 -9.63 -3.84
C PRO A 108 -18.16 -9.14 -5.23
N ALA A 109 -19.41 -8.65 -5.35
CA ALA A 109 -19.94 -8.00 -6.54
C ALA A 109 -21.01 -6.98 -6.15
N PHE A 110 -21.04 -5.82 -6.80
CA PHE A 110 -21.95 -4.73 -6.40
C PHE A 110 -22.30 -3.79 -7.55
N ALA A 111 -23.40 -3.06 -7.38
CA ALA A 111 -23.73 -1.92 -8.24
C ALA A 111 -22.89 -0.70 -7.83
N PHE A 112 -22.44 0.10 -8.78
CA PHE A 112 -21.64 1.30 -8.49
C PHE A 112 -22.33 2.25 -7.51
N GLN A 113 -23.64 2.45 -7.66
CA GLN A 113 -24.40 3.32 -6.76
C GLN A 113 -24.30 2.86 -5.29
N ALA A 114 -24.43 1.55 -5.07
CA ALA A 114 -24.33 0.98 -3.69
C ALA A 114 -22.95 1.21 -3.08
N PHE A 115 -21.88 1.12 -3.89
CA PHE A 115 -20.53 1.45 -3.46
C PHE A 115 -20.40 2.94 -3.13
N HIS A 116 -20.83 3.82 -4.02
CA HIS A 116 -20.72 5.26 -3.83
C HIS A 116 -21.56 5.77 -2.65
N ASP A 117 -22.73 5.18 -2.41
CA ASP A 117 -23.58 5.54 -1.27
C ASP A 117 -22.98 5.07 0.06
N ALA A 118 -22.23 3.96 0.05
CA ALA A 118 -21.58 3.41 1.23
C ALA A 118 -20.21 4.06 1.53
N CYS A 119 -19.63 4.77 0.57
CA CYS A 119 -18.32 5.41 0.68
C CYS A 119 -18.45 6.92 0.41
N PRO A 120 -19.10 7.68 1.32
CA PRO A 120 -19.41 9.11 1.12
C PRO A 120 -18.15 10.00 1.14
N SER A 121 -17.03 9.51 1.64
CA SER A 121 -15.77 10.26 1.67
C SER A 121 -15.18 10.50 0.27
N PHE A 122 -15.59 9.75 -0.75
CA PHE A 122 -15.20 10.07 -2.13
C PHE A 122 -15.89 11.35 -2.61
N PRO A 123 -15.13 12.42 -2.93
CA PRO A 123 -15.71 13.71 -3.28
C PRO A 123 -16.49 13.70 -4.59
N ARG A 124 -16.15 12.78 -5.51
CA ARG A 124 -16.78 12.65 -6.82
C ARG A 124 -16.92 11.19 -7.24
N PRO A 125 -17.99 10.81 -7.96
CA PRO A 125 -18.18 9.46 -8.49
C PRO A 125 -17.02 8.96 -9.36
N GLN A 126 -16.30 9.87 -10.02
CA GLN A 126 -15.15 9.56 -10.85
C GLN A 126 -13.97 9.05 -10.03
N ASP A 127 -13.69 9.67 -8.86
CA ASP A 127 -12.62 9.28 -7.96
C ASP A 127 -12.90 7.88 -7.38
N ALA A 128 -14.14 7.62 -6.96
CA ALA A 128 -14.60 6.30 -6.53
C ALA A 128 -14.42 5.23 -7.62
N SER A 129 -14.81 5.54 -8.87
CA SER A 129 -14.66 4.60 -9.99
C SER A 129 -13.19 4.40 -10.39
N GLN A 130 -12.36 5.42 -10.23
CA GLN A 130 -10.92 5.31 -10.48
C GLN A 130 -10.25 4.43 -9.42
N TRP A 131 -10.57 4.65 -8.15
CA TRP A 131 -10.08 3.81 -7.05
C TRP A 131 -10.41 2.32 -7.29
N LEU A 132 -11.65 2.02 -7.71
CA LEU A 132 -12.05 0.64 -8.03
C LEU A 132 -11.17 0.03 -9.13
N ARG A 133 -10.90 0.75 -10.21
CA ARG A 133 -10.04 0.26 -11.31
C ARG A 133 -8.59 0.03 -10.84
N ASP A 134 -8.05 0.97 -10.09
CA ASP A 134 -6.67 0.91 -9.57
C ASP A 134 -6.48 -0.26 -8.60
N ASN A 135 -7.56 -0.68 -7.92
CA ASN A 135 -7.58 -1.84 -7.02
C ASN A 135 -8.04 -3.15 -7.70
N GLY A 136 -8.06 -3.18 -9.04
CA GLY A 136 -8.30 -4.39 -9.81
C GLY A 136 -9.77 -4.79 -9.92
N TYR A 137 -10.69 -3.84 -9.70
CA TYR A 137 -12.12 -4.05 -9.97
C TYR A 137 -12.45 -3.70 -11.41
N VAL A 138 -13.29 -4.50 -12.01
CA VAL A 138 -13.80 -4.31 -13.38
C VAL A 138 -15.30 -4.31 -13.38
N SER A 139 -15.91 -3.67 -14.39
CA SER A 139 -17.35 -3.66 -14.55
C SER A 139 -17.80 -4.52 -15.75
N ALA A 140 -18.84 -5.30 -15.56
CA ALA A 140 -19.49 -6.05 -16.62
C ALA A 140 -21.00 -5.82 -16.63
N ARG A 141 -21.62 -6.05 -17.79
CA ARG A 141 -23.08 -6.06 -17.91
C ARG A 141 -23.61 -7.46 -17.70
N VAL A 142 -24.55 -7.59 -16.77
CA VAL A 142 -25.16 -8.86 -16.40
C VAL A 142 -26.65 -8.80 -16.63
N ASN A 143 -27.19 -9.84 -17.25
CA ASN A 143 -28.63 -9.96 -17.44
C ASN A 143 -29.26 -10.51 -16.15
N THR A 144 -30.10 -9.71 -15.51
CA THR A 144 -30.85 -10.08 -14.32
C THR A 144 -32.35 -10.14 -14.63
N ARG A 145 -33.16 -10.65 -13.70
CA ARG A 145 -34.63 -10.62 -13.84
C ARG A 145 -35.19 -9.21 -13.99
N ALA A 146 -34.47 -8.20 -13.48
CA ALA A 146 -34.84 -6.78 -13.63
C ALA A 146 -34.15 -6.11 -14.82
N GLY A 147 -33.70 -6.90 -15.81
CA GLY A 147 -33.02 -6.45 -17.02
C GLY A 147 -31.50 -6.37 -16.90
N LEU A 148 -30.89 -5.71 -17.88
CA LEU A 148 -29.42 -5.59 -17.97
C LEU A 148 -28.88 -4.61 -16.90
N LYS A 149 -27.98 -5.07 -16.06
CA LYS A 149 -27.37 -4.29 -14.97
C LYS A 149 -25.86 -4.24 -15.09
N SER A 150 -25.27 -3.12 -14.71
CA SER A 150 -23.80 -2.99 -14.58
C SER A 150 -23.38 -3.44 -13.19
N VAL A 151 -22.42 -4.36 -13.15
CA VAL A 151 -21.91 -4.98 -11.91
C VAL A 151 -20.41 -4.77 -11.85
N TRP A 152 -19.90 -4.32 -10.73
CA TRP A 152 -18.50 -4.25 -10.41
C TRP A 152 -18.09 -5.48 -9.59
N TYR A 153 -16.93 -6.03 -9.90
CA TYR A 153 -16.36 -7.20 -9.21
C TYR A 153 -14.85 -7.20 -9.36
N ARG A 154 -14.15 -7.89 -8.48
CA ARG A 154 -12.70 -8.03 -8.57
C ARG A 154 -12.33 -8.92 -9.75
N ALA A 155 -11.44 -8.45 -10.63
CA ALA A 155 -11.00 -9.20 -11.79
C ALA A 155 -10.36 -10.53 -11.35
N PRO A 156 -10.76 -11.69 -11.93
CA PRO A 156 -10.13 -12.96 -11.64
C PRO A 156 -8.66 -12.96 -12.05
N GLN A 157 -7.82 -13.60 -11.25
CA GLN A 157 -6.38 -13.68 -11.53
C GLN A 157 -6.05 -14.60 -12.72
N ASP A 158 -7.00 -15.42 -13.16
CA ASP A 158 -6.87 -16.34 -14.30
C ASP A 158 -6.95 -15.64 -15.67
N GLY A 159 -7.16 -14.33 -15.68
CA GLY A 159 -7.29 -13.54 -16.91
C GLY A 159 -8.57 -13.80 -17.72
N SER A 160 -9.54 -14.54 -17.19
CA SER A 160 -10.78 -14.89 -17.91
C SER A 160 -11.65 -13.68 -18.23
N GLY A 161 -11.52 -12.60 -17.47
CA GLY A 161 -12.34 -11.39 -17.59
C GLY A 161 -13.83 -11.64 -17.31
N LYS A 162 -14.22 -12.84 -16.87
CA LYS A 162 -15.61 -13.20 -16.56
C LYS A 162 -15.85 -13.03 -15.06
N ILE A 163 -17.06 -12.55 -14.74
CA ILE A 163 -17.51 -12.50 -13.35
C ILE A 163 -17.54 -13.92 -12.78
N PRO A 164 -16.91 -14.17 -11.62
CA PRO A 164 -17.02 -15.46 -10.94
C PRO A 164 -18.47 -15.82 -10.64
N GLU A 165 -18.84 -17.07 -10.84
CA GLU A 165 -20.24 -17.51 -10.67
C GLU A 165 -20.74 -17.29 -9.24
N SER A 166 -19.87 -17.48 -8.24
CA SER A 166 -20.16 -17.18 -6.83
C SER A 166 -20.48 -15.69 -6.60
N ALA A 167 -19.71 -14.79 -7.21
CA ALA A 167 -19.92 -13.36 -7.09
C ALA A 167 -21.21 -12.92 -7.82
N LEU A 168 -21.51 -13.54 -8.96
CA LEU A 168 -22.75 -13.30 -9.70
C LEU A 168 -23.98 -13.77 -8.93
N SER A 169 -23.94 -14.99 -8.36
CA SER A 169 -25.01 -15.53 -7.52
C SER A 169 -25.26 -14.62 -6.33
N TRP A 170 -24.20 -14.26 -5.60
CA TRP A 170 -24.29 -13.34 -4.47
C TRP A 170 -24.93 -11.99 -4.83
N PHE A 171 -24.53 -11.41 -5.99
CA PHE A 171 -25.09 -10.14 -6.46
C PHE A 171 -26.58 -10.25 -6.77
N VAL A 172 -26.99 -11.33 -7.45
CA VAL A 172 -28.40 -11.55 -7.80
C VAL A 172 -29.23 -11.77 -6.52
N ASP A 173 -28.77 -12.55 -5.59
CA ASP A 173 -29.48 -12.85 -4.35
C ASP A 173 -29.62 -11.61 -3.45
N LYS A 174 -28.62 -10.76 -3.41
CA LYS A 174 -28.64 -9.54 -2.59
C LYS A 174 -29.51 -8.43 -3.19
N TYR A 175 -29.37 -8.17 -4.47
CA TYR A 175 -30.02 -7.01 -5.10
C TYR A 175 -31.31 -7.34 -5.85
N TYR A 176 -31.53 -8.62 -6.17
CA TYR A 176 -32.67 -9.10 -6.95
C TYR A 176 -33.21 -10.42 -6.39
N PRO A 177 -33.53 -10.50 -5.08
CA PRO A 177 -33.95 -11.74 -4.45
C PRO A 177 -35.20 -12.29 -5.12
N THR A 178 -35.31 -13.63 -5.14
CA THR A 178 -36.55 -14.29 -5.60
C THR A 178 -37.63 -13.97 -4.59
N PRO A 179 -38.79 -13.43 -5.03
CA PRO A 179 -39.90 -13.22 -4.11
C PRO A 179 -40.26 -14.56 -3.43
N THR A 180 -40.17 -14.58 -2.12
CA THR A 180 -40.66 -15.71 -1.32
C THR A 180 -42.17 -15.82 -1.54
N LYS A 181 -42.61 -16.98 -2.03
CA LYS A 181 -44.04 -17.27 -2.22
C LYS A 181 -44.73 -17.37 -0.89
#